data_92aa5c2c784e93f98c24193d0f1b3a9c
#
_entry.id   92aa5c2c784e93f98c24193d0f1b3a9c
#
_cell.length_a   1.000
_cell.length_b   1.000
_cell.length_c   1.000
_cell.angle_alpha   90.00
_cell.angle_beta   90.00
_cell.angle_gamma   90.00
#
_symmetry.space_group_name_H-M   'P 1'
#
loop_
_entity.id
_entity.type
_entity.pdbx_description
1 polymer ?
#
loop_
_entity_poly.entity_id
_entity_poly.type
_entity_poly.pdbx_seq_one_letter_code
_entity_poly.pdbx_strand_id
1 'polypeptide(L)'
;MTGYGIGDVPSVDLGDDQRAALAEANPVQATLMAEAVIRVSEHDEVLGPISKLESHRGPGSFHRAFSLLLFNSKGEMLLQQRSADKVTFPHVWANACCSHPLHAPEEMDEVNAMGVKRAAVRKLEQELGIDPSSVSTDDMTFMTKMRYAARMNAEWIEREIDHILVVCADVDVHPNPNEVANIMWVSQKELEAMLVEERPAEEAIAPWFRCIASRVMSEDWWTNFDNPAALATIADETIHDMGDVSHMLPNAEGADLLTSIMEVKPLIELRIESSLRASRHERLGNAMMHLVEGGGKRMRATLPWLIAKAVGDTHAGLLDIGAAIETVHNFTLVHDDIMDDDEIRRGRNAVHVEYGMPTAINAGDAMLALSLIHI
;
A
#
# COMPACT_ATOMS: atom_id res chain seq x y z
N MET A 1 30.61 -10.80 -11.59
CA MET A 1 31.16 -9.61 -10.96
C MET A 1 31.13 -8.48 -11.96
N THR A 2 30.11 -7.66 -11.94
CA THR A 2 30.09 -6.36 -12.59
C THR A 2 29.40 -5.40 -11.63
N GLY A 3 30.19 -4.96 -10.60
CA GLY A 3 29.78 -3.81 -9.83
C GLY A 3 29.85 -2.61 -10.78
N TYR A 4 28.72 -1.97 -11.00
CA TYR A 4 28.69 -0.68 -11.67
C TYR A 4 29.45 0.33 -10.79
N GLY A 5 30.57 0.87 -11.30
CA GLY A 5 31.12 2.09 -10.73
C GLY A 5 30.08 3.21 -10.83
N ILE A 6 30.13 4.19 -9.94
CA ILE A 6 29.17 5.33 -9.86
C ILE A 6 28.97 6.04 -11.23
N GLY A 7 29.79 5.77 -12.26
CA GLY A 7 29.70 6.33 -13.61
C GLY A 7 29.00 5.49 -14.67
N ASP A 8 28.63 4.22 -14.37
CA ASP A 8 28.08 3.29 -15.36
C ASP A 8 26.60 2.94 -15.12
N VAL A 9 25.93 3.62 -14.17
CA VAL A 9 24.51 3.39 -13.84
C VAL A 9 23.64 3.99 -14.95
N PRO A 10 22.69 3.22 -15.54
CA PRO A 10 21.74 3.76 -16.50
C PRO A 10 20.99 4.95 -15.92
N SER A 11 21.04 6.09 -16.60
CA SER A 11 20.40 7.32 -16.15
C SER A 11 19.62 7.98 -17.28
N VAL A 12 18.60 8.76 -16.91
CA VAL A 12 17.81 9.60 -17.80
C VAL A 12 18.27 11.04 -17.63
N ASP A 13 18.46 11.76 -18.73
CA ASP A 13 18.77 13.20 -18.66
C ASP A 13 17.56 13.97 -18.13
N LEU A 14 17.76 14.64 -16.99
CA LEU A 14 16.71 15.43 -16.35
C LEU A 14 16.59 16.80 -17.02
N GLY A 15 15.37 17.23 -17.32
CA GLY A 15 15.07 18.59 -17.78
C GLY A 15 15.32 19.65 -16.71
N ASP A 16 15.32 20.93 -17.11
CA ASP A 16 15.61 22.05 -16.20
C ASP A 16 14.62 22.13 -15.02
N ASP A 17 13.33 21.91 -15.26
CA ASP A 17 12.29 21.88 -14.20
C ASP A 17 12.50 20.72 -13.22
N GLN A 18 12.99 19.60 -13.70
CA GLN A 18 13.30 18.42 -12.89
C GLN A 18 14.55 18.64 -12.04
N ARG A 19 15.57 19.29 -12.60
CA ARG A 19 16.79 19.71 -11.85
C ARG A 19 16.45 20.76 -10.79
N ALA A 20 15.53 21.70 -11.09
CA ALA A 20 15.09 22.71 -10.14
C ALA A 20 14.39 22.09 -8.91
N ALA A 21 13.63 21.01 -9.09
CA ALA A 21 12.98 20.31 -7.98
C ALA A 21 13.97 19.62 -7.01
N LEU A 22 15.20 19.37 -7.45
CA LEU A 22 16.26 18.76 -6.64
C LEU A 22 17.29 19.79 -6.13
N ALA A 23 17.05 21.10 -6.33
CA ALA A 23 18.04 22.14 -6.02
C ALA A 23 18.43 22.19 -4.53
N GLU A 24 17.53 21.80 -3.64
CA GLU A 24 17.76 21.74 -2.19
C GLU A 24 18.12 20.34 -1.69
N ALA A 25 18.09 19.31 -2.56
CA ALA A 25 18.41 17.95 -2.19
C ALA A 25 19.93 17.75 -2.01
N ASN A 26 20.31 16.79 -1.18
CA ASN A 26 21.69 16.33 -1.09
C ASN A 26 22.21 15.95 -2.50
N PRO A 27 23.40 16.39 -2.92
CA PRO A 27 23.92 16.14 -4.28
C PRO A 27 24.00 14.65 -4.66
N VAL A 28 24.29 13.76 -3.69
CA VAL A 28 24.31 12.31 -3.91
C VAL A 28 22.88 11.83 -4.20
N GLN A 29 21.91 12.22 -3.39
CA GLN A 29 20.50 11.87 -3.59
C GLN A 29 19.96 12.45 -4.90
N ALA A 30 20.33 13.69 -5.26
CA ALA A 30 19.95 14.30 -6.53
C ALA A 30 20.48 13.49 -7.74
N THR A 31 21.68 12.95 -7.64
CA THR A 31 22.26 12.08 -8.69
C THR A 31 21.48 10.77 -8.80
N LEU A 32 21.12 10.15 -7.68
CA LEU A 32 20.33 8.91 -7.65
C LEU A 32 18.92 9.08 -8.24
N MET A 33 18.35 10.28 -8.18
CA MET A 33 17.05 10.56 -8.78
C MET A 33 17.04 10.58 -10.32
N ALA A 34 18.21 10.61 -10.95
CA ALA A 34 18.37 10.46 -12.40
C ALA A 34 18.49 8.99 -12.86
N GLU A 35 18.61 8.02 -11.95
CA GLU A 35 18.65 6.59 -12.27
C GLU A 35 17.46 6.19 -13.16
N ALA A 36 17.73 5.40 -14.21
CA ALA A 36 16.69 4.84 -15.08
C ALA A 36 16.11 3.59 -14.43
N VAL A 37 14.93 3.71 -13.83
CA VAL A 37 14.17 2.59 -13.25
C VAL A 37 13.22 1.98 -14.28
N ILE A 38 12.69 0.81 -14.01
CA ILE A 38 11.81 0.06 -14.91
C ILE A 38 10.37 0.54 -14.73
N ARG A 39 9.85 1.33 -15.68
CA ARG A 39 8.43 1.68 -15.73
C ARG A 39 7.61 0.46 -16.13
N VAL A 40 6.52 0.19 -15.41
CA VAL A 40 5.64 -0.95 -15.63
C VAL A 40 4.16 -0.57 -15.71
N SER A 41 3.34 -1.48 -16.25
CA SER A 41 1.87 -1.42 -16.14
C SER A 41 1.44 -1.84 -14.71
N GLU A 42 0.14 -1.70 -14.41
CA GLU A 42 -0.44 -2.22 -13.17
C GLU A 42 -0.38 -3.75 -13.02
N HIS A 43 0.02 -4.45 -14.09
CA HIS A 43 0.21 -5.90 -14.17
C HIS A 43 1.69 -6.30 -14.24
N ASP A 44 2.62 -5.39 -13.92
CA ASP A 44 4.09 -5.59 -13.96
C ASP A 44 4.66 -5.82 -15.38
N GLU A 45 3.95 -5.42 -16.43
CA GLU A 45 4.46 -5.48 -17.80
C GLU A 45 5.41 -4.31 -18.05
N VAL A 46 6.61 -4.58 -18.55
CA VAL A 46 7.62 -3.55 -18.81
C VAL A 46 7.17 -2.59 -19.91
N LEU A 47 7.15 -1.28 -19.60
CA LEU A 47 6.79 -0.20 -20.52
C LEU A 47 8.00 0.59 -21.02
N GLY A 48 9.16 0.41 -20.40
CA GLY A 48 10.42 1.08 -20.76
C GLY A 48 11.08 1.79 -19.57
N PRO A 49 12.16 2.57 -19.82
CA PRO A 49 12.81 3.33 -18.76
C PRO A 49 12.02 4.58 -18.37
N ILE A 50 12.17 4.98 -17.12
CA ILE A 50 11.73 6.26 -16.57
C ILE A 50 12.76 6.73 -15.55
N SER A 51 12.98 8.06 -15.39
CA SER A 51 13.82 8.52 -14.30
C SER A 51 13.17 8.25 -12.95
N LYS A 52 13.95 7.91 -11.95
CA LYS A 52 13.46 7.76 -10.59
C LYS A 52 12.70 9.00 -10.11
N LEU A 53 13.20 10.19 -10.45
CA LEU A 53 12.51 11.45 -10.17
C LEU A 53 11.08 11.48 -10.73
N GLU A 54 10.94 11.18 -12.03
CA GLU A 54 9.64 11.27 -12.71
C GLU A 54 8.66 10.21 -12.17
N SER A 55 9.16 9.02 -11.81
CA SER A 55 8.32 7.97 -11.25
C SER A 55 7.76 8.31 -9.87
N HIS A 56 8.43 9.18 -9.11
CA HIS A 56 8.07 9.56 -7.74
C HIS A 56 7.43 10.94 -7.60
N ARG A 57 7.30 11.72 -8.68
CA ARG A 57 6.82 13.10 -8.61
C ARG A 57 5.38 13.25 -9.11
N GLY A 58 4.63 14.16 -8.48
CA GLY A 58 3.25 14.49 -8.87
C GLY A 58 2.29 13.30 -8.73
N PRO A 59 1.67 12.81 -9.84
CA PRO A 59 0.80 11.63 -9.77
C PRO A 59 1.56 10.32 -9.61
N GLY A 60 2.88 10.33 -9.86
CA GLY A 60 3.74 9.15 -9.92
C GLY A 60 3.41 8.22 -11.09
N SER A 61 4.34 7.34 -11.42
CA SER A 61 4.14 6.27 -12.39
C SER A 61 4.43 4.92 -11.77
N PHE A 62 3.67 3.88 -12.12
CA PHE A 62 4.03 2.54 -11.71
C PHE A 62 5.42 2.18 -12.23
N HIS A 63 6.26 1.76 -11.33
CA HIS A 63 7.60 1.28 -11.62
C HIS A 63 7.93 0.09 -10.73
N ARG A 64 8.86 -0.73 -11.18
CA ARG A 64 9.25 -1.93 -10.47
C ARG A 64 10.11 -1.58 -9.27
N ALA A 65 9.77 -2.16 -8.13
CA ALA A 65 10.53 -2.04 -6.88
C ALA A 65 10.79 -3.43 -6.29
N PHE A 66 11.60 -3.48 -5.25
CA PHE A 66 11.75 -4.67 -4.43
C PHE A 66 11.89 -4.30 -2.95
N SER A 67 11.39 -5.17 -2.11
CA SER A 67 11.59 -5.17 -0.66
C SER A 67 12.30 -6.45 -0.25
N LEU A 68 13.49 -6.32 0.35
CA LEU A 68 14.26 -7.44 0.88
C LEU A 68 14.07 -7.56 2.39
N LEU A 69 13.60 -8.71 2.84
CA LEU A 69 13.55 -9.10 4.25
C LEU A 69 14.78 -9.95 4.55
N LEU A 70 15.74 -9.38 5.26
CA LEU A 70 16.99 -10.03 5.64
C LEU A 70 16.91 -10.50 7.08
N PHE A 71 17.06 -11.82 7.28
CA PHE A 71 17.10 -12.46 8.57
C PHE A 71 18.55 -12.90 8.91
N ASN A 72 18.91 -12.87 10.17
CA ASN A 72 20.12 -13.53 10.66
C ASN A 72 19.80 -14.97 11.13
N SER A 73 20.84 -15.75 11.45
CA SER A 73 20.70 -17.13 11.94
C SER A 73 19.95 -17.28 13.27
N LYS A 74 19.71 -16.16 14.00
CA LYS A 74 18.93 -16.14 15.24
C LYS A 74 17.43 -15.93 14.99
N GLY A 75 17.01 -15.71 13.74
CA GLY A 75 15.64 -15.38 13.40
C GLY A 75 15.27 -13.92 13.68
N GLU A 76 16.24 -13.02 13.76
CA GLU A 76 15.99 -11.59 13.84
C GLU A 76 16.02 -10.98 12.43
N MET A 77 15.10 -10.06 12.16
CA MET A 77 15.01 -9.33 10.89
C MET A 77 15.74 -8.01 10.99
N LEU A 78 16.55 -7.68 9.99
CA LEU A 78 17.20 -6.38 9.89
C LEU A 78 16.21 -5.32 9.44
N LEU A 79 16.11 -4.24 10.19
CA LEU A 79 15.42 -3.00 9.81
C LEU A 79 16.44 -1.89 9.62
N GLN A 80 16.14 -0.96 8.69
CA GLN A 80 16.88 0.27 8.50
C GLN A 80 15.98 1.50 8.71
N GLN A 81 16.55 2.55 9.31
CA GLN A 81 15.96 3.87 9.33
C GLN A 81 16.54 4.70 8.18
N ARG A 82 15.69 5.21 7.31
CA ARG A 82 16.09 5.99 6.15
C ARG A 82 16.76 7.30 6.59
N SER A 83 17.83 7.68 5.89
CA SER A 83 18.55 8.94 6.17
C SER A 83 17.64 10.16 6.02
N ALA A 84 17.95 11.23 6.77
CA ALA A 84 17.35 12.55 6.61
C ALA A 84 17.53 13.14 5.21
N ASP A 85 18.59 12.75 4.51
CA ASP A 85 18.93 13.23 3.17
C ASP A 85 18.09 12.60 2.05
N LYS A 86 17.33 11.54 2.34
CA LYS A 86 16.45 10.89 1.34
C LYS A 86 15.38 11.86 0.83
N VAL A 87 15.22 11.93 -0.49
CA VAL A 87 14.22 12.79 -1.15
C VAL A 87 12.80 12.33 -0.82
N THR A 88 12.58 11.00 -0.78
CA THR A 88 11.28 10.43 -0.42
C THR A 88 11.34 9.71 0.91
N PHE A 89 10.33 9.90 1.75
CA PHE A 89 10.16 9.22 3.05
C PHE A 89 11.43 9.20 3.93
N PRO A 90 12.03 10.36 4.25
CA PRO A 90 13.14 10.42 5.20
C PRO A 90 12.69 9.96 6.60
N HIS A 91 13.63 9.51 7.41
CA HIS A 91 13.50 9.10 8.83
C HIS A 91 12.67 7.85 9.11
N VAL A 92 11.85 7.34 8.16
CA VAL A 92 11.00 6.18 8.42
C VAL A 92 11.82 4.89 8.55
N TRP A 93 11.33 3.98 9.39
CA TRP A 93 11.84 2.63 9.52
C TRP A 93 11.25 1.71 8.44
N ALA A 94 12.07 0.94 7.79
CA ALA A 94 11.71 -0.01 6.75
C ALA A 94 12.48 -1.33 6.91
N ASN A 95 12.14 -2.31 6.08
CA ASN A 95 12.90 -3.55 5.93
C ASN A 95 14.35 -3.29 5.49
N ALA A 96 15.20 -4.32 5.50
CA ALA A 96 16.65 -4.22 5.27
C ALA A 96 17.02 -3.41 4.02
N CYS A 97 16.30 -3.60 2.92
CA CYS A 97 16.48 -2.85 1.69
C CYS A 97 15.17 -2.74 0.92
N CYS A 98 14.79 -1.54 0.52
CA CYS A 98 13.70 -1.25 -0.41
C CYS A 98 14.20 -0.26 -1.43
N SER A 99 14.18 -0.67 -2.70
CA SER A 99 14.75 0.10 -3.79
C SER A 99 14.23 -0.38 -5.16
N HIS A 100 14.87 0.07 -6.23
CA HIS A 100 14.42 -0.15 -7.60
C HIS A 100 15.48 -0.89 -8.42
N PRO A 101 15.08 -1.91 -9.20
CA PRO A 101 15.90 -2.42 -10.26
C PRO A 101 16.06 -1.37 -11.36
N LEU A 102 17.26 -1.33 -11.96
CA LEU A 102 17.59 -0.43 -13.05
C LEU A 102 17.06 -1.01 -14.37
N HIS A 103 16.73 -0.11 -15.30
CA HIS A 103 16.43 -0.49 -16.68
C HIS A 103 17.74 -0.88 -17.41
N ALA A 104 18.31 -2.01 -17.00
CA ALA A 104 19.53 -2.61 -17.52
C ALA A 104 19.30 -4.11 -17.76
N PRO A 105 19.93 -4.72 -18.79
CA PRO A 105 19.66 -6.12 -19.14
C PRO A 105 19.77 -7.10 -17.96
N GLU A 106 20.74 -6.86 -17.07
CA GLU A 106 21.02 -7.73 -15.92
C GLU A 106 19.94 -7.64 -14.84
N GLU A 107 19.31 -6.44 -14.65
CA GLU A 107 18.29 -6.20 -13.65
C GLU A 107 16.86 -6.27 -14.24
N MET A 108 16.75 -6.51 -15.55
CA MET A 108 15.48 -6.79 -16.26
C MET A 108 15.22 -8.28 -16.45
N ASP A 109 16.09 -9.17 -15.97
CA ASP A 109 15.95 -10.61 -16.07
C ASP A 109 14.80 -11.11 -15.17
N GLU A 110 13.69 -11.54 -15.79
CA GLU A 110 12.48 -11.98 -15.06
C GLU A 110 12.54 -13.44 -14.63
N VAL A 111 13.50 -14.24 -15.15
CA VAL A 111 13.61 -15.65 -14.81
C VAL A 111 13.96 -15.80 -13.32
N ASN A 112 13.07 -16.43 -12.55
CA ASN A 112 13.21 -16.61 -11.09
C ASN A 112 13.45 -15.28 -10.34
N ALA A 113 12.87 -14.19 -10.82
CA ALA A 113 13.06 -12.83 -10.29
C ALA A 113 14.54 -12.41 -10.23
N MET A 114 15.39 -12.91 -11.11
CA MET A 114 16.84 -12.72 -11.06
C MET A 114 17.23 -11.24 -11.15
N GLY A 115 16.51 -10.44 -11.94
CA GLY A 115 16.77 -9.01 -12.07
C GLY A 115 16.64 -8.26 -10.74
N VAL A 116 15.54 -8.48 -10.01
CA VAL A 116 15.33 -7.85 -8.69
C VAL A 116 16.28 -8.39 -7.62
N LYS A 117 16.68 -9.66 -7.70
CA LYS A 117 17.69 -10.23 -6.80
C LYS A 117 19.07 -9.60 -7.00
N ARG A 118 19.48 -9.36 -8.26
CA ARG A 118 20.73 -8.65 -8.57
C ARG A 118 20.68 -7.20 -8.09
N ALA A 119 19.55 -6.51 -8.29
CA ALA A 119 19.33 -5.18 -7.76
C ALA A 119 19.43 -5.16 -6.22
N ALA A 120 18.89 -6.17 -5.54
CA ALA A 120 18.98 -6.30 -4.10
C ALA A 120 20.43 -6.44 -3.61
N VAL A 121 21.25 -7.29 -4.23
CA VAL A 121 22.69 -7.41 -3.90
C VAL A 121 23.42 -6.07 -4.08
N ARG A 122 23.21 -5.39 -5.23
CA ARG A 122 23.79 -4.07 -5.49
C ARG A 122 23.43 -3.04 -4.44
N LYS A 123 22.16 -3.03 -4.02
CA LYS A 123 21.65 -2.05 -3.05
C LYS A 123 22.05 -2.38 -1.61
N LEU A 124 22.18 -3.65 -1.25
CA LEU A 124 22.75 -4.06 0.04
C LEU A 124 24.18 -3.51 0.21
N GLU A 125 25.02 -3.59 -0.83
CA GLU A 125 26.36 -3.00 -0.83
C GLU A 125 26.28 -1.46 -0.73
N GLN A 126 25.45 -0.82 -1.54
CA GLN A 126 25.35 0.64 -1.62
C GLN A 126 24.79 1.26 -0.32
N GLU A 127 23.72 0.69 0.24
CA GLU A 127 22.99 1.27 1.37
C GLU A 127 23.53 0.79 2.72
N LEU A 128 23.88 -0.49 2.83
CA LEU A 128 24.27 -1.14 4.09
C LEU A 128 25.75 -1.56 4.15
N GLY A 129 26.51 -1.36 3.08
CA GLY A 129 27.92 -1.76 3.01
C GLY A 129 28.15 -3.25 3.21
N ILE A 130 27.13 -4.07 2.92
CA ILE A 130 27.22 -5.54 2.98
C ILE A 130 28.01 -6.04 1.79
N ASP A 131 29.05 -6.86 2.05
CA ASP A 131 29.87 -7.45 0.99
C ASP A 131 28.97 -8.31 0.06
N PRO A 132 28.96 -8.06 -1.27
CA PRO A 132 28.18 -8.85 -2.23
C PRO A 132 28.48 -10.35 -2.23
N SER A 133 29.65 -10.76 -1.71
CA SER A 133 29.98 -12.19 -1.56
C SER A 133 29.30 -12.86 -0.38
N SER A 134 28.74 -12.08 0.56
CA SER A 134 28.06 -12.56 1.76
C SER A 134 26.61 -12.94 1.52
N VAL A 135 25.99 -12.46 0.43
CA VAL A 135 24.58 -12.72 0.09
C VAL A 135 24.47 -13.07 -1.38
N SER A 136 24.17 -14.33 -1.66
CA SER A 136 23.98 -14.81 -3.03
C SER A 136 22.54 -14.60 -3.52
N THR A 137 22.38 -14.32 -4.80
CA THR A 137 21.05 -14.33 -5.46
C THR A 137 20.37 -15.70 -5.37
N ASP A 138 21.15 -16.78 -5.26
CA ASP A 138 20.61 -18.15 -5.13
C ASP A 138 20.03 -18.43 -3.74
N ASP A 139 20.48 -17.68 -2.72
CA ASP A 139 19.96 -17.78 -1.34
C ASP A 139 18.67 -16.96 -1.14
N MET A 140 18.37 -16.05 -2.06
CA MET A 140 17.17 -15.22 -2.00
C MET A 140 15.96 -15.99 -2.53
N THR A 141 14.89 -16.02 -1.75
CA THR A 141 13.59 -16.54 -2.18
C THR A 141 12.68 -15.38 -2.57
N PHE A 142 12.16 -15.40 -3.82
CA PHE A 142 11.05 -14.53 -4.21
C PHE A 142 9.76 -15.06 -3.58
N MET A 143 8.99 -14.20 -2.95
CA MET A 143 7.79 -14.62 -2.22
C MET A 143 6.50 -14.24 -2.94
N THR A 144 6.36 -12.99 -3.33
CA THR A 144 5.14 -12.46 -3.97
C THR A 144 5.36 -11.05 -4.48
N LYS A 145 4.31 -10.43 -5.04
CA LYS A 145 4.30 -9.03 -5.47
C LYS A 145 3.23 -8.24 -4.73
N MET A 146 3.49 -6.97 -4.52
CA MET A 146 2.54 -6.03 -3.93
C MET A 146 2.44 -4.77 -4.80
N ARG A 147 1.22 -4.32 -5.10
CA ARG A 147 0.95 -3.05 -5.77
C ARG A 147 0.43 -2.04 -4.76
N TYR A 148 1.03 -0.87 -4.70
CA TYR A 148 0.58 0.19 -3.80
C TYR A 148 0.88 1.59 -4.34
N ALA A 149 0.24 2.59 -3.73
CA ALA A 149 0.60 3.99 -3.80
C ALA A 149 0.74 4.55 -2.38
N ALA A 150 1.84 5.23 -2.08
CA ALA A 150 2.08 5.90 -0.81
C ALA A 150 2.53 7.34 -1.07
N ARG A 151 1.70 8.31 -0.75
CA ARG A 151 2.01 9.73 -0.90
C ARG A 151 2.65 10.26 0.38
N MET A 152 3.81 10.89 0.24
CA MET A 152 4.49 11.56 1.34
C MET A 152 3.94 12.98 1.54
N ASN A 153 3.77 13.73 0.45
CA ASN A 153 3.25 15.09 0.45
C ASN A 153 2.67 15.46 -0.94
N ALA A 154 2.38 16.73 -1.19
CA ALA A 154 1.80 17.19 -2.45
C ALA A 154 2.68 16.88 -3.68
N GLU A 155 4.01 16.80 -3.51
CA GLU A 155 4.97 16.62 -4.60
C GLU A 155 5.42 15.15 -4.77
N TRP A 156 5.63 14.40 -3.68
CA TRP A 156 6.30 13.10 -3.67
C TRP A 156 5.38 11.93 -3.34
N ILE A 157 5.52 10.86 -4.11
CA ILE A 157 4.73 9.62 -4.01
C ILE A 157 5.58 8.41 -4.40
N GLU A 158 5.45 7.29 -3.68
CA GLU A 158 5.83 5.96 -4.16
C GLU A 158 4.62 5.34 -4.86
N ARG A 159 4.79 4.81 -6.07
CA ARG A 159 3.75 4.10 -6.81
C ARG A 159 4.35 2.90 -7.51
N GLU A 160 4.29 1.75 -6.86
CA GLU A 160 5.17 0.64 -7.12
C GLU A 160 4.45 -0.69 -7.33
N ILE A 161 5.10 -1.54 -8.13
CA ILE A 161 4.93 -2.99 -8.09
C ILE A 161 6.16 -3.53 -7.37
N ASP A 162 5.99 -3.83 -6.10
CA ASP A 162 7.04 -4.22 -5.17
C ASP A 162 7.20 -5.75 -5.14
N HIS A 163 8.39 -6.24 -5.45
CA HIS A 163 8.75 -7.65 -5.43
C HIS A 163 9.36 -8.00 -4.07
N ILE A 164 8.72 -8.88 -3.33
CA ILE A 164 9.14 -9.20 -1.96
C ILE A 164 10.08 -10.40 -1.98
N LEU A 165 11.28 -10.18 -1.43
CA LEU A 165 12.34 -11.16 -1.32
C LEU A 165 12.63 -11.48 0.14
N VAL A 166 12.96 -12.74 0.44
CA VAL A 166 13.44 -13.19 1.75
C VAL A 166 14.81 -13.81 1.60
N VAL A 167 15.71 -13.51 2.52
CA VAL A 167 17.03 -14.14 2.62
C VAL A 167 17.44 -14.29 4.09
N CYS A 168 18.13 -15.38 4.42
CA CYS A 168 18.78 -15.59 5.70
C CYS A 168 20.29 -15.58 5.48
N ALA A 169 20.97 -14.62 6.12
CA ALA A 169 22.44 -14.51 6.09
C ALA A 169 22.96 -13.77 7.32
N ASP A 170 24.02 -14.29 7.91
CA ASP A 170 24.78 -13.54 8.92
C ASP A 170 25.77 -12.62 8.21
N VAL A 171 25.58 -11.32 8.31
CA VAL A 171 26.31 -10.30 7.56
C VAL A 171 26.90 -9.22 8.47
N ASP A 172 28.03 -8.68 8.08
CA ASP A 172 28.58 -7.45 8.66
C ASP A 172 27.94 -6.25 7.96
N VAL A 173 27.36 -5.33 8.75
CA VAL A 173 26.61 -4.18 8.22
C VAL A 173 27.36 -2.88 8.51
N HIS A 174 27.64 -2.13 7.46
CA HIS A 174 28.31 -0.83 7.49
C HIS A 174 27.47 0.24 6.77
N PRO A 175 26.44 0.82 7.43
CA PRO A 175 25.48 1.71 6.79
C PRO A 175 26.14 2.92 6.14
N ASN A 176 25.71 3.22 4.90
CA ASN A 176 26.05 4.47 4.24
C ASN A 176 25.20 5.61 4.81
N PRO A 177 25.78 6.63 5.46
CA PRO A 177 25.01 7.68 6.14
C PRO A 177 24.16 8.54 5.20
N ASN A 178 24.47 8.60 3.90
CA ASN A 178 23.60 9.27 2.92
C ASN A 178 22.32 8.50 2.63
N GLU A 179 22.27 7.21 2.96
CA GLU A 179 21.15 6.32 2.67
C GLU A 179 20.41 5.89 3.94
N VAL A 180 21.16 5.57 5.00
CA VAL A 180 20.68 4.91 6.21
C VAL A 180 21.19 5.64 7.45
N ALA A 181 20.29 6.11 8.30
CA ALA A 181 20.61 6.78 9.56
C ALA A 181 20.92 5.78 10.68
N ASN A 182 20.11 4.73 10.81
CA ASN A 182 20.24 3.71 11.86
C ASN A 182 19.84 2.33 11.32
N ILE A 183 20.26 1.28 12.02
CA ILE A 183 19.84 -0.09 11.82
C ILE A 183 19.45 -0.73 13.14
N MET A 184 18.57 -1.72 13.10
CA MET A 184 18.27 -2.59 14.23
C MET A 184 17.93 -4.00 13.77
N TRP A 185 18.28 -5.00 14.56
CA TRP A 185 17.79 -6.36 14.43
C TRP A 185 16.59 -6.54 15.36
N VAL A 186 15.48 -7.07 14.85
CA VAL A 186 14.25 -7.25 15.63
C VAL A 186 13.76 -8.69 15.53
N SER A 187 13.31 -9.21 16.65
CA SER A 187 12.53 -10.45 16.70
C SER A 187 11.10 -10.21 16.17
N GLN A 188 10.37 -11.26 15.85
CA GLN A 188 8.96 -11.19 15.45
C GLN A 188 8.14 -10.37 16.45
N LYS A 189 8.29 -10.67 17.74
CA LYS A 189 7.55 -9.99 18.83
C LYS A 189 7.85 -8.50 18.92
N GLU A 190 9.11 -8.10 18.71
CA GLU A 190 9.49 -6.69 18.70
C GLU A 190 8.92 -5.97 17.47
N LEU A 191 8.92 -6.60 16.29
CA LEU A 191 8.28 -6.04 15.11
C LEU A 191 6.78 -5.88 15.32
N GLU A 192 6.09 -6.88 15.87
CA GLU A 192 4.65 -6.80 16.18
C GLU A 192 4.36 -5.63 17.14
N ALA A 193 5.18 -5.45 18.17
CA ALA A 193 5.06 -4.31 19.09
C ALA A 193 5.25 -2.97 18.35
N MET A 194 6.25 -2.87 17.48
CA MET A 194 6.50 -1.67 16.67
C MET A 194 5.34 -1.32 15.74
N LEU A 195 4.60 -2.32 15.24
CA LEU A 195 3.46 -2.11 14.32
C LEU A 195 2.22 -1.55 15.02
N VAL A 196 2.04 -1.82 16.32
CA VAL A 196 0.86 -1.36 17.09
C VAL A 196 1.11 -0.11 17.92
N GLU A 197 2.37 0.23 18.20
CA GLU A 197 2.73 1.44 18.94
C GLU A 197 2.49 2.70 18.11
N GLU A 198 1.93 3.74 18.74
CA GLU A 198 1.95 5.08 18.17
C GLU A 198 3.38 5.62 18.20
N ARG A 199 3.92 5.95 17.02
CA ARG A 199 5.27 6.46 16.85
C ARG A 199 5.26 7.87 16.30
N PRO A 200 6.20 8.73 16.73
CA PRO A 200 6.37 10.04 16.11
C PRO A 200 6.73 9.88 14.62
N ALA A 201 6.45 10.90 13.83
CA ALA A 201 6.68 10.86 12.37
C ALA A 201 8.13 10.48 11.99
N GLU A 202 9.11 10.90 12.80
CA GLU A 202 10.54 10.63 12.64
C GLU A 202 10.94 9.18 12.99
N GLU A 203 10.01 8.41 13.55
CA GLU A 203 10.18 6.99 13.90
C GLU A 203 9.08 6.13 13.27
N ALA A 204 8.32 6.67 12.34
CA ALA A 204 7.24 5.97 11.69
C ALA A 204 7.75 4.75 10.91
N ILE A 205 6.91 3.75 10.78
CA ILE A 205 7.18 2.61 9.88
C ILE A 205 6.69 2.98 8.49
N ALA A 206 7.54 2.75 7.49
CA ALA A 206 7.22 3.00 6.09
C ALA A 206 5.91 2.32 5.68
N PRO A 207 5.01 3.01 4.94
CA PRO A 207 3.70 2.46 4.56
C PRO A 207 3.78 1.10 3.87
N TRP A 208 4.72 0.94 2.92
CA TRP A 208 4.92 -0.34 2.22
C TRP A 208 5.37 -1.45 3.17
N PHE A 209 6.34 -1.17 4.06
CA PHE A 209 6.81 -2.17 5.01
C PHE A 209 5.72 -2.54 6.03
N ARG A 210 4.90 -1.58 6.46
CA ARG A 210 3.72 -1.85 7.29
C ARG A 210 2.74 -2.79 6.56
N CYS A 211 2.51 -2.60 5.25
CA CYS A 211 1.69 -3.52 4.45
C CYS A 211 2.30 -4.91 4.38
N ILE A 212 3.60 -5.02 4.09
CA ILE A 212 4.30 -6.31 4.05
C ILE A 212 4.13 -7.04 5.39
N ALA A 213 4.49 -6.40 6.49
CA ALA A 213 4.52 -7.02 7.81
C ALA A 213 3.13 -7.36 8.38
N SER A 214 2.06 -6.60 8.01
CA SER A 214 0.73 -6.78 8.60
C SER A 214 -0.30 -7.43 7.68
N ARG A 215 -0.06 -7.52 6.36
CA ARG A 215 -1.06 -7.99 5.39
C ARG A 215 -0.55 -9.06 4.44
N VAL A 216 0.75 -9.10 4.17
CA VAL A 216 1.35 -10.00 3.17
C VAL A 216 2.12 -11.12 3.86
N MET A 217 2.99 -10.77 4.79
CA MET A 217 3.83 -11.72 5.51
C MET A 217 2.98 -12.55 6.49
N SER A 218 2.98 -13.88 6.30
CA SER A 218 2.36 -14.80 7.25
C SER A 218 3.35 -15.28 8.32
N GLU A 219 2.85 -15.91 9.37
CA GLU A 219 3.67 -16.56 10.40
C GLU A 219 4.61 -17.63 9.81
N ASP A 220 4.18 -18.27 8.71
CA ASP A 220 4.97 -19.29 8.02
C ASP A 220 6.26 -18.72 7.41
N TRP A 221 6.28 -17.43 7.01
CA TRP A 221 7.49 -16.77 6.51
C TRP A 221 8.51 -16.65 7.63
N TRP A 222 8.05 -16.25 8.83
CA TRP A 222 8.92 -16.10 9.98
C TRP A 222 9.42 -17.45 10.49
N THR A 223 8.56 -18.47 10.49
CA THR A 223 8.94 -19.82 10.92
C THR A 223 9.93 -20.50 9.97
N ASN A 224 9.90 -20.15 8.68
CA ASN A 224 10.73 -20.77 7.65
C ASN A 224 11.80 -19.84 7.06
N PHE A 225 12.15 -18.75 7.75
CA PHE A 225 13.05 -17.72 7.25
C PHE A 225 14.42 -18.26 6.76
N ASP A 226 14.90 -19.36 7.33
CA ASP A 226 16.17 -20.04 7.03
C ASP A 226 16.01 -21.26 6.11
N ASN A 227 14.81 -21.49 5.59
CA ASN A 227 14.50 -22.65 4.73
C ASN A 227 13.93 -22.22 3.36
N PRO A 228 14.79 -21.89 2.37
CA PRO A 228 14.35 -21.46 1.06
C PRO A 228 13.40 -22.44 0.36
N ALA A 229 13.58 -23.75 0.58
CA ALA A 229 12.70 -24.76 -0.03
C ALA A 229 11.28 -24.71 0.56
N ALA A 230 11.12 -24.47 1.86
CA ALA A 230 9.82 -24.28 2.48
C ALA A 230 9.19 -22.94 2.06
N LEU A 231 9.95 -21.85 2.04
CA LEU A 231 9.50 -20.56 1.54
C LEU A 231 8.99 -20.65 0.09
N ALA A 232 9.71 -21.36 -0.78
CA ALA A 232 9.30 -21.54 -2.16
C ALA A 232 7.96 -22.30 -2.32
N THR A 233 7.52 -23.07 -1.32
CA THR A 233 6.20 -23.75 -1.36
C THR A 233 5.02 -22.85 -1.04
N ILE A 234 5.27 -21.74 -0.36
CA ILE A 234 4.25 -20.75 0.04
C ILE A 234 4.35 -19.44 -0.76
N ALA A 235 5.38 -19.35 -1.61
CA ALA A 235 5.55 -18.25 -2.55
C ALA A 235 4.50 -18.29 -3.66
N ASP A 236 4.09 -17.13 -4.16
CA ASP A 236 3.16 -17.01 -5.28
C ASP A 236 3.56 -15.86 -6.22
N GLU A 237 2.93 -15.80 -7.40
CA GLU A 237 3.15 -14.75 -8.41
C GLU A 237 2.02 -13.69 -8.39
N THR A 238 1.16 -13.72 -7.37
CA THR A 238 0.01 -12.81 -7.26
C THR A 238 0.49 -11.39 -7.01
N ILE A 239 -0.17 -10.41 -7.64
CA ILE A 239 0.01 -8.99 -7.29
C ILE A 239 -1.08 -8.63 -6.28
N HIS A 240 -0.70 -8.53 -5.00
CA HIS A 240 -1.59 -8.10 -3.94
C HIS A 240 -1.83 -6.59 -4.03
N ASP A 241 -3.06 -6.18 -4.31
CA ASP A 241 -3.41 -4.75 -4.43
C ASP A 241 -3.69 -4.15 -3.04
N MET A 242 -2.80 -3.28 -2.58
CA MET A 242 -2.95 -2.56 -1.32
C MET A 242 -3.67 -1.22 -1.47
N GLY A 243 -3.85 -0.74 -2.72
CA GLY A 243 -4.44 0.56 -3.00
C GLY A 243 -3.57 1.72 -2.54
N ASP A 244 -4.21 2.81 -2.09
CA ASP A 244 -3.52 3.98 -1.52
C ASP A 244 -3.29 3.77 -0.02
N VAL A 245 -2.02 3.68 0.37
CA VAL A 245 -1.57 3.44 1.74
C VAL A 245 -0.93 4.67 2.39
N SER A 246 -1.09 5.85 1.80
CA SER A 246 -0.57 7.14 2.31
C SER A 246 -1.00 7.40 3.75
N HIS A 247 -2.20 6.97 4.12
CA HIS A 247 -2.78 7.10 5.45
C HIS A 247 -1.99 6.37 6.56
N MET A 248 -1.07 5.46 6.20
CA MET A 248 -0.23 4.73 7.16
C MET A 248 0.98 5.55 7.64
N LEU A 249 1.25 6.70 7.00
CA LEU A 249 2.30 7.62 7.44
C LEU A 249 1.70 8.66 8.40
N PRO A 250 2.19 8.76 9.65
CA PRO A 250 1.78 9.84 10.55
C PRO A 250 2.08 11.20 9.92
N ASN A 251 1.14 12.13 9.99
CA ASN A 251 1.27 13.50 9.48
C ASN A 251 1.44 13.67 7.96
N ALA A 252 1.12 12.68 7.13
CA ALA A 252 0.94 12.93 5.70
C ALA A 252 -0.15 14.00 5.51
N GLU A 253 0.09 15.03 4.68
CA GLU A 253 -0.93 16.05 4.40
C GLU A 253 -2.22 15.40 3.90
N GLY A 254 -3.31 15.55 4.65
CA GLY A 254 -4.61 14.91 4.40
C GLY A 254 -4.71 13.44 4.87
N ALA A 255 -3.65 12.85 5.42
CA ALA A 255 -3.65 11.47 5.91
C ALA A 255 -4.69 11.25 7.02
N ASP A 256 -4.83 12.19 7.95
CA ASP A 256 -5.77 12.07 9.08
C ASP A 256 -7.21 11.87 8.61
N LEU A 257 -7.63 12.62 7.58
CA LEU A 257 -8.98 12.50 7.04
C LEU A 257 -9.16 11.21 6.25
N LEU A 258 -8.26 10.90 5.34
CA LEU A 258 -8.32 9.67 4.53
C LEU A 258 -8.17 8.42 5.40
N THR A 259 -7.22 8.41 6.33
CA THR A 259 -7.06 7.35 7.33
C THR A 259 -8.35 7.12 8.08
N SER A 260 -8.94 8.18 8.62
CA SER A 260 -10.19 8.09 9.40
C SER A 260 -11.36 7.56 8.56
N ILE A 261 -11.45 7.94 7.28
CA ILE A 261 -12.44 7.41 6.35
C ILE A 261 -12.20 5.91 6.09
N MET A 262 -10.96 5.52 5.83
CA MET A 262 -10.61 4.14 5.51
C MET A 262 -10.76 3.20 6.70
N GLU A 263 -10.50 3.68 7.93
CA GLU A 263 -10.72 2.93 9.16
C GLU A 263 -12.21 2.67 9.42
N VAL A 264 -13.04 3.70 9.27
CA VAL A 264 -14.45 3.64 9.67
C VAL A 264 -15.38 3.10 8.57
N LYS A 265 -15.05 3.31 7.30
CA LYS A 265 -15.88 2.87 6.17
C LYS A 265 -16.23 1.38 6.21
N PRO A 266 -15.28 0.43 6.38
CA PRO A 266 -15.60 -1.00 6.46
C PRO A 266 -16.52 -1.34 7.64
N LEU A 267 -16.35 -0.67 8.77
CA LEU A 267 -17.18 -0.88 9.96
C LEU A 267 -18.62 -0.44 9.71
N ILE A 268 -18.81 0.70 9.05
CA ILE A 268 -20.13 1.18 8.65
C ILE A 268 -20.77 0.25 7.61
N GLU A 269 -20.00 -0.20 6.61
CA GLU A 269 -20.49 -1.16 5.61
C GLU A 269 -20.96 -2.47 6.23
N LEU A 270 -20.25 -2.99 7.22
CA LEU A 270 -20.69 -4.15 8.01
C LEU A 270 -22.03 -3.88 8.76
N ARG A 271 -22.21 -2.68 9.31
CA ARG A 271 -23.47 -2.29 9.97
C ARG A 271 -24.62 -2.22 8.96
N ILE A 272 -24.41 -1.61 7.80
CA ILE A 272 -25.39 -1.53 6.71
C ILE A 272 -25.77 -2.95 6.27
N GLU A 273 -24.80 -3.80 5.98
CA GLU A 273 -25.04 -5.18 5.54
C GLU A 273 -25.82 -5.97 6.58
N SER A 274 -25.41 -5.92 7.85
CA SER A 274 -26.10 -6.59 8.95
C SER A 274 -27.56 -6.17 9.06
N SER A 275 -27.84 -4.88 8.89
CA SER A 275 -29.21 -4.34 8.94
C SER A 275 -30.07 -4.79 7.78
N LEU A 276 -29.56 -4.66 6.55
CA LEU A 276 -30.36 -4.92 5.35
C LEU A 276 -30.55 -6.42 5.09
N ARG A 277 -29.58 -7.26 5.47
CA ARG A 277 -29.68 -8.72 5.37
C ARG A 277 -30.47 -9.36 6.51
N ALA A 278 -30.84 -8.62 7.56
CA ALA A 278 -31.72 -9.12 8.61
C ALA A 278 -33.15 -9.43 8.11
N SER A 279 -33.51 -8.98 6.91
CA SER A 279 -34.77 -9.31 6.26
C SER A 279 -34.94 -10.82 6.06
N ARG A 280 -36.07 -11.38 6.51
CA ARG A 280 -36.44 -12.79 6.27
C ARG A 280 -36.80 -13.06 4.79
N HIS A 281 -36.97 -12.02 3.98
CA HIS A 281 -37.34 -12.10 2.58
C HIS A 281 -36.06 -11.91 1.73
N GLU A 282 -35.49 -13.01 1.26
CA GLU A 282 -34.23 -13.00 0.51
C GLU A 282 -34.24 -12.02 -0.69
N ARG A 283 -35.30 -12.06 -1.51
CA ARG A 283 -35.43 -11.16 -2.68
C ARG A 283 -35.46 -9.69 -2.26
N LEU A 284 -36.11 -9.35 -1.15
CA LEU A 284 -36.18 -7.99 -0.63
C LEU A 284 -34.81 -7.56 -0.07
N GLY A 285 -34.14 -8.43 0.69
CA GLY A 285 -32.78 -8.20 1.18
C GLY A 285 -31.80 -7.94 0.04
N ASN A 286 -31.84 -8.76 -1.01
CA ASN A 286 -30.98 -8.59 -2.20
C ASN A 286 -31.29 -7.28 -2.94
N ALA A 287 -32.57 -6.89 -3.07
CA ALA A 287 -32.95 -5.62 -3.68
C ALA A 287 -32.45 -4.41 -2.87
N MET A 288 -32.51 -4.45 -1.53
CA MET A 288 -31.98 -3.41 -0.65
C MET A 288 -30.44 -3.31 -0.75
N MET A 289 -29.76 -4.46 -0.84
CA MET A 289 -28.28 -4.50 -0.95
C MET A 289 -27.76 -4.09 -2.32
N HIS A 290 -28.55 -4.16 -3.37
CA HIS A 290 -28.13 -3.99 -4.76
C HIS A 290 -27.35 -2.68 -5.01
N LEU A 291 -27.87 -1.54 -4.51
CA LEU A 291 -27.15 -0.25 -4.63
C LEU A 291 -25.95 -0.14 -3.68
N VAL A 292 -26.01 -0.77 -2.52
CA VAL A 292 -24.91 -0.78 -1.55
C VAL A 292 -23.72 -1.53 -2.12
N GLU A 293 -23.93 -2.70 -2.72
CA GLU A 293 -22.92 -3.52 -3.40
C GLU A 293 -22.34 -2.83 -4.66
N GLY A 294 -23.05 -1.89 -5.25
CA GLY A 294 -22.55 -1.02 -6.33
C GLY A 294 -21.42 -0.09 -5.89
N GLY A 295 -21.02 -0.13 -4.62
CA GLY A 295 -19.93 0.65 -4.08
C GLY A 295 -20.29 2.10 -3.76
N GLY A 296 -19.27 2.92 -3.52
CA GLY A 296 -19.40 4.33 -3.20
C GLY A 296 -18.38 4.81 -2.19
N LYS A 297 -18.17 6.13 -2.13
CA LYS A 297 -17.20 6.74 -1.21
C LYS A 297 -17.66 6.78 0.25
N ARG A 298 -18.94 6.53 0.53
CA ARG A 298 -19.59 6.57 1.87
C ARG A 298 -19.33 7.86 2.65
N MET A 299 -19.09 8.97 1.97
CA MET A 299 -18.73 10.24 2.63
C MET A 299 -19.78 10.70 3.65
N ARG A 300 -21.08 10.53 3.32
CA ARG A 300 -22.17 10.94 4.26
C ARG A 300 -22.18 10.06 5.50
N ALA A 301 -21.94 8.78 5.33
CA ALA A 301 -21.91 7.81 6.42
C ALA A 301 -20.72 7.99 7.36
N THR A 302 -19.56 8.39 6.82
CA THR A 302 -18.34 8.58 7.62
C THR A 302 -18.31 9.93 8.34
N LEU A 303 -19.10 10.91 7.90
CA LEU A 303 -19.08 12.27 8.43
C LEU A 303 -19.36 12.37 9.95
N PRO A 304 -20.36 11.67 10.55
CA PRO A 304 -20.58 11.69 12.00
C PRO A 304 -19.35 11.25 12.78
N TRP A 305 -18.67 10.19 12.33
CA TRP A 305 -17.45 9.69 12.95
C TRP A 305 -16.30 10.69 12.84
N LEU A 306 -16.11 11.31 11.66
CA LEU A 306 -15.06 12.31 11.45
C LEU A 306 -15.23 13.53 12.34
N ILE A 307 -16.46 14.01 12.47
CA ILE A 307 -16.78 15.15 13.35
C ILE A 307 -16.51 14.76 14.82
N ALA A 308 -16.98 13.61 15.26
CA ALA A 308 -16.77 13.13 16.62
C ALA A 308 -15.28 12.92 16.92
N LYS A 309 -14.52 12.36 15.99
CA LYS A 309 -13.06 12.22 16.12
C LYS A 309 -12.39 13.59 16.26
N ALA A 310 -12.81 14.58 15.48
CA ALA A 310 -12.27 15.95 15.55
C ALA A 310 -12.55 16.65 16.90
N VAL A 311 -13.63 16.30 17.59
CA VAL A 311 -13.97 16.85 18.92
C VAL A 311 -13.52 15.92 20.07
N GLY A 312 -12.91 14.78 19.76
CA GLY A 312 -12.35 13.87 20.76
C GLY A 312 -13.36 12.94 21.44
N ASP A 313 -14.52 12.69 20.84
CA ASP A 313 -15.61 11.89 21.41
C ASP A 313 -16.14 10.83 20.43
N THR A 314 -15.42 9.75 20.25
CA THR A 314 -15.84 8.63 19.39
C THR A 314 -16.44 7.49 20.21
N HIS A 315 -17.59 6.96 19.74
CA HIS A 315 -18.24 5.78 20.33
C HIS A 315 -18.95 4.92 19.27
N ALA A 316 -19.23 3.67 19.57
CA ALA A 316 -19.77 2.69 18.61
C ALA A 316 -21.10 3.10 17.97
N GLY A 317 -21.97 3.83 18.68
CA GLY A 317 -23.24 4.32 18.16
C GLY A 317 -23.11 5.27 16.96
N LEU A 318 -21.92 5.89 16.75
CA LEU A 318 -21.67 6.70 15.56
C LEU A 318 -21.63 5.85 14.28
N LEU A 319 -21.26 4.58 14.37
CA LEU A 319 -21.33 3.64 13.25
C LEU A 319 -22.78 3.35 12.85
N ASP A 320 -23.66 3.24 13.83
CA ASP A 320 -25.09 3.02 13.61
C ASP A 320 -25.75 4.26 12.98
N ILE A 321 -25.39 5.46 13.46
CA ILE A 321 -25.81 6.73 12.84
C ILE A 321 -25.29 6.83 11.40
N GLY A 322 -24.03 6.51 11.15
CA GLY A 322 -23.45 6.49 9.81
C GLY A 322 -24.17 5.52 8.87
N ALA A 323 -24.45 4.30 9.36
CA ALA A 323 -25.21 3.29 8.62
C ALA A 323 -26.63 3.75 8.30
N ALA A 324 -27.31 4.37 9.28
CA ALA A 324 -28.66 4.93 9.09
C ALA A 324 -28.69 6.03 8.02
N ILE A 325 -27.76 6.97 8.07
CA ILE A 325 -27.65 8.07 7.07
C ILE A 325 -27.41 7.50 5.66
N GLU A 326 -26.53 6.52 5.51
CA GLU A 326 -26.27 5.92 4.19
C GLU A 326 -27.47 5.10 3.70
N THR A 327 -28.17 4.42 4.61
CA THR A 327 -29.39 3.66 4.28
C THR A 327 -30.50 4.59 3.80
N VAL A 328 -30.72 5.74 4.48
CA VAL A 328 -31.65 6.78 4.00
C VAL A 328 -31.22 7.32 2.62
N HIS A 329 -29.93 7.58 2.42
CA HIS A 329 -29.46 8.04 1.12
C HIS A 329 -29.70 7.01 0.01
N ASN A 330 -29.46 5.73 0.26
CA ASN A 330 -29.73 4.71 -0.76
C ASN A 330 -31.25 4.53 -0.98
N PHE A 331 -32.10 4.67 0.06
CA PHE A 331 -33.55 4.73 -0.10
C PHE A 331 -33.97 5.84 -1.10
N THR A 332 -33.45 7.07 -0.90
CA THR A 332 -33.79 8.18 -1.82
C THR A 332 -33.36 7.86 -3.26
N LEU A 333 -32.17 7.27 -3.47
CA LEU A 333 -31.70 6.90 -4.80
C LEU A 333 -32.58 5.85 -5.47
N VAL A 334 -33.07 4.84 -4.72
CA VAL A 334 -34.00 3.84 -5.27
C VAL A 334 -35.29 4.47 -5.77
N HIS A 335 -35.83 5.44 -5.03
CA HIS A 335 -37.06 6.14 -5.42
C HIS A 335 -36.82 7.20 -6.51
N ASP A 336 -35.68 7.90 -6.46
CA ASP A 336 -35.29 8.84 -7.51
C ASP A 336 -35.17 8.14 -8.87
N ASP A 337 -34.50 6.98 -8.92
CA ASP A 337 -34.36 6.18 -10.15
C ASP A 337 -35.74 5.75 -10.75
N ILE A 338 -36.72 5.51 -9.88
CA ILE A 338 -38.09 5.23 -10.31
C ILE A 338 -38.80 6.47 -10.84
N MET A 339 -38.64 7.61 -10.17
CA MET A 339 -39.30 8.88 -10.53
C MET A 339 -38.72 9.50 -11.81
N ASP A 340 -37.38 9.34 -11.99
CA ASP A 340 -36.65 9.89 -13.12
C ASP A 340 -36.55 8.93 -14.30
N ASP A 341 -37.08 7.68 -14.16
CA ASP A 341 -36.99 6.59 -15.14
C ASP A 341 -35.54 6.24 -15.54
N ASP A 342 -34.62 6.34 -14.53
CA ASP A 342 -33.20 6.04 -14.69
C ASP A 342 -32.94 4.53 -14.68
N GLU A 343 -32.53 3.98 -15.81
CA GLU A 343 -32.28 2.53 -15.94
C GLU A 343 -30.95 2.08 -15.34
N ILE A 344 -29.96 2.97 -15.19
CA ILE A 344 -28.59 2.64 -14.75
C ILE A 344 -28.17 3.51 -13.59
N ARG A 345 -27.68 2.88 -12.52
CA ARG A 345 -27.07 3.54 -11.35
C ARG A 345 -25.73 2.90 -10.98
N ARG A 346 -24.68 3.71 -10.85
CA ARG A 346 -23.32 3.23 -10.49
C ARG A 346 -22.80 2.14 -11.44
N GLY A 347 -23.15 2.20 -12.74
CA GLY A 347 -22.74 1.24 -13.76
C GLY A 347 -23.46 -0.11 -13.72
N ARG A 348 -24.53 -0.23 -12.92
CA ARG A 348 -25.41 -1.42 -12.81
C ARG A 348 -26.85 -1.03 -13.13
N ASN A 349 -27.69 -2.00 -13.43
CA ASN A 349 -29.12 -1.77 -13.56
C ASN A 349 -29.68 -1.11 -12.29
N ALA A 350 -30.59 -0.15 -12.43
CA ALA A 350 -31.33 0.39 -11.31
C ALA A 350 -32.19 -0.72 -10.64
N VAL A 351 -32.54 -0.55 -9.36
CA VAL A 351 -33.25 -1.59 -8.59
C VAL A 351 -34.59 -1.97 -9.23
N HIS A 352 -35.32 -1.00 -9.80
CA HIS A 352 -36.60 -1.24 -10.47
C HIS A 352 -36.48 -2.01 -11.79
N VAL A 353 -35.31 -1.87 -12.46
CA VAL A 353 -34.99 -2.64 -13.66
C VAL A 353 -34.63 -4.08 -13.30
N GLU A 354 -33.81 -4.28 -12.29
CA GLU A 354 -33.32 -5.61 -11.90
C GLU A 354 -34.34 -6.45 -11.15
N TYR A 355 -35.08 -5.84 -10.21
CA TYR A 355 -36.01 -6.55 -9.34
C TYR A 355 -37.50 -6.28 -9.63
N GLY A 356 -37.79 -5.37 -10.54
CA GLY A 356 -39.12 -4.93 -10.88
C GLY A 356 -39.65 -3.82 -9.96
N MET A 357 -40.52 -2.96 -10.51
CA MET A 357 -41.05 -1.78 -9.84
C MET A 357 -41.64 -2.03 -8.44
N PRO A 358 -42.53 -3.05 -8.20
CA PRO A 358 -43.11 -3.27 -6.89
C PRO A 358 -42.03 -3.66 -5.82
N THR A 359 -41.03 -4.42 -6.24
CA THR A 359 -39.95 -4.82 -5.32
C THR A 359 -39.06 -3.64 -4.98
N ALA A 360 -38.77 -2.77 -5.95
CA ALA A 360 -37.96 -1.57 -5.76
C ALA A 360 -38.63 -0.58 -4.79
N ILE A 361 -39.92 -0.32 -4.93
CA ILE A 361 -40.67 0.54 -4.01
C ILE A 361 -40.62 -0.03 -2.59
N ASN A 362 -40.93 -1.33 -2.43
CA ASN A 362 -40.86 -1.98 -1.12
C ASN A 362 -39.45 -2.01 -0.53
N ALA A 363 -38.41 -2.14 -1.36
CA ALA A 363 -37.02 -2.08 -0.91
C ALA A 363 -36.68 -0.70 -0.36
N GLY A 364 -37.07 0.37 -1.05
CA GLY A 364 -36.91 1.74 -0.57
C GLY A 364 -37.64 1.96 0.77
N ASP A 365 -38.92 1.64 0.85
CA ASP A 365 -39.71 1.80 2.09
C ASP A 365 -39.13 0.98 3.25
N ALA A 366 -38.68 -0.25 3.02
CA ALA A 366 -38.01 -1.06 4.02
C ALA A 366 -36.69 -0.46 4.49
N MET A 367 -35.88 0.10 3.59
CA MET A 367 -34.62 0.79 3.94
C MET A 367 -34.90 2.01 4.83
N LEU A 368 -35.93 2.82 4.51
CA LEU A 368 -36.32 3.95 5.35
C LEU A 368 -36.76 3.48 6.76
N ALA A 369 -37.60 2.45 6.83
CA ALA A 369 -38.05 1.90 8.12
C ALA A 369 -36.87 1.34 8.93
N LEU A 370 -35.95 0.61 8.31
CA LEU A 370 -34.75 0.04 8.96
C LEU A 370 -33.80 1.13 9.45
N SER A 371 -33.64 2.23 8.72
CA SER A 371 -32.77 3.33 9.16
C SER A 371 -33.22 3.95 10.47
N LEU A 372 -34.54 4.04 10.70
CA LEU A 372 -35.12 4.58 11.94
C LEU A 372 -34.94 3.66 13.16
N ILE A 373 -34.70 2.36 12.93
CA ILE A 373 -34.43 1.40 14.02
C ILE A 373 -33.02 1.60 14.60
N HIS A 374 -32.11 2.16 13.82
CA HIS A 374 -30.69 2.37 14.18
C HIS A 374 -30.42 3.74 14.82
N ILE A 375 -31.38 4.65 14.81
CA ILE A 375 -31.30 5.94 15.50
C ILE A 375 -31.92 5.81 16.90
#